data_4c891b20cf1ec3f3d34451285d44eed6
#
_entry.id   4c891b20cf1ec3f3d34451285d44eed6
#
_cell.length_a   1.000
_cell.length_b   1.000
_cell.length_c   1.000
_cell.angle_alpha   90.00
_cell.angle_beta   90.00
_cell.angle_gamma   90.00
#
_symmetry.space_group_name_H-M   'P 1'
#
loop_
_entity.id
_entity.type
_entity.pdbx_description
1 polymer ?
#
loop_
_entity_poly.entity_id
_entity_poly.type
_entity_poly.pdbx_seq_one_letter_code
_entity_poly.pdbx_strand_id
1 'polypeptide(L)'
;MLKTNKSALGATWSRSATALIAATILVAGLSEASAKSKKHYHRAHASSSWKNANAAVRPSGSGNFAGIASFYGNEAGSKTASGQRFNENDMTAAHRSLPFGTKLRVTHRGRSVVVTINDRGPFIKGRVLDLSKGAARAVGLTSSGIGHVTAEVM
;
A
#
# COMPACT_ATOMS: atom_id res chain seq x y z
N MET A 1 -6.02 52.47 -30.26
CA MET A 1 -5.38 51.79 -31.42
C MET A 1 -5.50 50.30 -31.26
N LEU A 2 -6.23 49.71 -32.17
CA LEU A 2 -6.46 48.26 -32.32
C LEU A 2 -5.14 47.52 -32.66
N LYS A 3 -4.97 46.31 -32.21
CA LYS A 3 -4.50 45.18 -33.06
C LYS A 3 -4.90 43.84 -32.45
N THR A 4 -5.92 43.30 -33.05
CA THR A 4 -6.32 41.87 -33.00
C THR A 4 -5.29 41.02 -33.73
N ASN A 5 -4.98 39.86 -33.23
CA ASN A 5 -4.44 38.79 -34.07
C ASN A 5 -5.09 37.45 -33.71
N LYS A 6 -5.97 37.01 -34.59
CA LYS A 6 -6.52 35.67 -34.71
C LYS A 6 -5.53 34.82 -35.52
N SER A 7 -5.25 33.63 -35.10
CA SER A 7 -4.81 32.56 -35.99
C SER A 7 -5.37 31.25 -35.50
N ALA A 8 -6.40 30.80 -36.19
CA ALA A 8 -6.92 29.46 -36.18
C ALA A 8 -6.07 28.60 -37.11
N LEU A 9 -5.69 27.41 -36.68
CA LEU A 9 -5.29 26.33 -37.57
C LEU A 9 -5.89 25.02 -37.08
N GLY A 10 -6.90 24.58 -37.80
CA GLY A 10 -7.52 23.29 -37.67
C GLY A 10 -6.58 22.20 -38.19
N ALA A 11 -6.55 21.09 -37.47
CA ALA A 11 -5.98 19.86 -37.98
C ALA A 11 -7.10 18.84 -38.13
N THR A 12 -7.44 18.58 -39.38
CA THR A 12 -8.35 17.56 -39.85
C THR A 12 -7.73 16.18 -39.66
N TRP A 13 -8.42 15.31 -38.95
CA TRP A 13 -8.03 13.89 -38.89
C TRP A 13 -8.71 13.13 -40.01
N SER A 14 -7.89 12.65 -40.92
CA SER A 14 -8.23 11.77 -42.02
C SER A 14 -8.53 10.37 -41.55
N ARG A 15 -9.75 9.91 -41.85
CA ARG A 15 -10.18 8.52 -41.76
C ARG A 15 -9.59 7.77 -42.94
N SER A 16 -8.86 6.70 -42.72
CA SER A 16 -8.56 5.69 -43.75
C SER A 16 -9.06 4.34 -43.24
N ALA A 17 -10.07 3.87 -43.94
CA ALA A 17 -10.60 2.52 -43.86
C ALA A 17 -9.82 1.58 -44.79
N THR A 18 -10.09 0.28 -44.68
CA THR A 18 -9.72 -0.88 -45.50
C THR A 18 -8.50 -1.62 -44.94
N ALA A 19 -8.50 -2.97 -44.83
CA ALA A 19 -9.18 -4.00 -45.61
C ALA A 19 -9.28 -5.33 -44.82
N LEU A 20 -10.35 -6.05 -45.10
CA LEU A 20 -10.63 -7.45 -44.78
C LEU A 20 -9.61 -8.36 -45.54
N ILE A 21 -9.04 -9.36 -44.85
CA ILE A 21 -8.60 -10.60 -45.47
C ILE A 21 -9.06 -11.76 -44.60
N ALA A 22 -10.06 -12.45 -45.11
CA ALA A 22 -10.47 -13.77 -44.65
C ALA A 22 -9.50 -14.83 -45.25
N ALA A 23 -8.94 -15.66 -44.41
CA ALA A 23 -8.31 -16.89 -44.82
C ALA A 23 -8.83 -18.04 -43.98
N THR A 24 -9.81 -18.71 -44.51
CA THR A 24 -10.27 -20.04 -44.10
C THR A 24 -9.21 -21.07 -44.46
N ILE A 25 -8.67 -21.77 -43.46
CA ILE A 25 -8.00 -23.05 -43.70
C ILE A 25 -8.68 -24.09 -42.81
N LEU A 26 -9.44 -24.91 -43.50
CA LEU A 26 -10.03 -26.16 -43.00
C LEU A 26 -8.97 -27.26 -43.14
N VAL A 27 -8.51 -27.83 -42.04
CA VAL A 27 -7.80 -29.11 -42.06
C VAL A 27 -8.44 -30.03 -41.00
N ALA A 28 -9.15 -30.98 -41.53
CA ALA A 28 -9.61 -32.16 -40.78
C ALA A 28 -8.41 -33.11 -40.60
N GLY A 29 -8.35 -33.76 -39.45
CA GLY A 29 -7.49 -34.92 -39.39
C GLY A 29 -7.05 -35.35 -38.00
N LEU A 30 -7.72 -36.40 -37.51
CA LEU A 30 -7.22 -37.56 -36.75
C LEU A 30 -6.92 -37.37 -35.23
N SER A 31 -7.81 -38.04 -34.56
CA SER A 31 -7.70 -38.66 -33.25
C SER A 31 -6.33 -39.23 -32.91
N GLU A 32 -5.84 -38.92 -31.71
CA GLU A 32 -5.15 -39.94 -30.91
C GLU A 32 -5.46 -39.76 -29.43
N ALA A 33 -5.99 -40.87 -28.93
CA ALA A 33 -6.24 -41.08 -27.53
C ALA A 33 -4.90 -41.21 -26.81
N SER A 34 -4.65 -40.41 -25.78
CA SER A 34 -3.59 -40.72 -24.86
C SER A 34 -3.97 -40.35 -23.43
N ALA A 35 -4.13 -41.41 -22.69
CA ALA A 35 -3.89 -41.61 -21.26
C ALA A 35 -4.29 -40.50 -20.29
N LYS A 36 -5.41 -40.69 -19.67
CA LYS A 36 -5.79 -40.12 -18.37
C LYS A 36 -4.75 -40.48 -17.31
N SER A 37 -3.83 -39.56 -17.04
CA SER A 37 -3.13 -39.52 -15.77
C SER A 37 -4.08 -38.92 -14.72
N LYS A 38 -4.73 -39.77 -13.93
CA LYS A 38 -5.43 -39.37 -12.72
C LYS A 38 -4.41 -38.93 -11.70
N LYS A 39 -4.07 -37.63 -11.68
CA LYS A 39 -3.41 -37.02 -10.53
C LYS A 39 -4.45 -37.03 -9.40
N HIS A 40 -4.28 -37.94 -8.47
CA HIS A 40 -4.95 -37.89 -7.18
C HIS A 40 -4.45 -36.64 -6.46
N TYR A 41 -5.25 -35.58 -6.52
CA TYR A 41 -5.12 -34.50 -5.56
C TYR A 41 -5.60 -35.05 -4.23
N HIS A 42 -4.68 -35.40 -3.36
CA HIS A 42 -4.99 -35.55 -1.95
C HIS A 42 -5.53 -34.22 -1.48
N ARG A 43 -6.84 -34.14 -1.41
CA ARG A 43 -7.55 -33.08 -0.72
C ARG A 43 -7.21 -33.22 0.75
N ALA A 44 -6.09 -32.58 1.14
CA ALA A 44 -5.82 -32.33 2.53
C ALA A 44 -7.00 -31.51 3.03
N HIS A 45 -7.79 -32.12 3.89
CA HIS A 45 -8.75 -31.42 4.71
C HIS A 45 -7.95 -30.48 5.61
N ALA A 46 -7.69 -29.28 5.14
CA ALA A 46 -7.34 -28.17 5.98
C ALA A 46 -8.58 -27.92 6.83
N SER A 47 -8.62 -28.53 8.01
CA SER A 47 -9.57 -28.17 9.04
C SER A 47 -9.45 -26.68 9.25
N SER A 48 -10.56 -25.99 8.98
CA SER A 48 -10.72 -24.56 9.13
C SER A 48 -10.50 -24.15 10.60
N SER A 49 -9.26 -23.92 10.97
CA SER A 49 -8.87 -23.30 12.23
C SER A 49 -8.77 -21.78 12.13
N TRP A 50 -9.70 -21.16 11.35
CA TRP A 50 -9.78 -19.69 11.30
C TRP A 50 -10.52 -19.09 12.51
N LYS A 51 -10.96 -19.94 13.45
CA LYS A 51 -11.68 -19.48 14.66
C LYS A 51 -10.81 -18.80 15.70
N ASN A 52 -9.49 -18.71 15.49
CA ASN A 52 -8.58 -18.03 16.41
C ASN A 52 -7.73 -16.92 15.75
N ALA A 53 -8.25 -16.28 14.71
CA ALA A 53 -7.57 -15.12 14.13
C ALA A 53 -7.49 -13.90 15.07
N ASN A 54 -8.11 -13.99 16.27
CA ASN A 54 -7.99 -13.03 17.36
C ASN A 54 -7.06 -13.52 18.49
N ALA A 55 -6.37 -14.65 18.31
CA ALA A 55 -5.25 -14.94 19.19
C ALA A 55 -4.23 -13.82 18.95
N ALA A 56 -4.18 -12.88 19.88
CA ALA A 56 -3.21 -11.83 19.91
C ALA A 56 -1.84 -12.43 19.57
N VAL A 57 -1.35 -12.16 18.36
CA VAL A 57 0.06 -12.33 18.06
C VAL A 57 0.74 -11.32 18.98
N ARG A 58 1.08 -11.76 20.18
CA ARG A 58 1.98 -11.04 21.05
C ARG A 58 3.28 -10.93 20.23
N PRO A 59 3.78 -9.74 19.93
CA PRO A 59 5.11 -9.63 19.38
C PRO A 59 6.07 -10.20 20.42
N SER A 60 6.48 -11.45 20.18
CA SER A 60 7.49 -12.13 20.97
C SER A 60 8.84 -11.56 20.53
N GLY A 61 9.29 -10.58 21.26
CA GLY A 61 10.55 -9.91 21.04
C GLY A 61 10.43 -8.43 21.31
N SER A 62 11.35 -7.88 22.07
CA SER A 62 11.53 -6.43 22.18
C SER A 62 11.88 -5.87 20.79
N GLY A 63 10.84 -5.60 20.00
CA GLY A 63 10.95 -5.20 18.62
C GLY A 63 11.33 -3.74 18.48
N ASN A 64 12.58 -3.44 18.87
CA ASN A 64 13.15 -2.14 18.57
C ASN A 64 13.64 -2.13 17.14
N PHE A 65 13.28 -1.10 16.40
CA PHE A 65 13.78 -0.89 15.05
C PHE A 65 14.10 0.60 14.83
N ALA A 66 14.94 0.85 13.85
CA ALA A 66 15.30 2.20 13.46
C ALA A 66 15.28 2.32 11.94
N GLY A 67 15.05 3.53 11.47
CA GLY A 67 15.04 3.81 10.03
C GLY A 67 14.47 5.17 9.72
N ILE A 68 14.22 5.42 8.44
CA ILE A 68 13.62 6.67 7.99
C ILE A 68 12.11 6.64 8.23
N ALA A 69 11.59 7.67 8.86
CA ALA A 69 10.17 7.96 8.95
C ALA A 69 9.80 9.20 8.13
N SER A 70 8.56 9.24 7.67
CA SER A 70 7.91 10.41 7.14
C SER A 70 6.61 10.69 7.90
N PHE A 71 5.78 11.58 7.40
CA PHE A 71 4.46 11.82 7.95
C PHE A 71 3.46 12.12 6.84
N TYR A 72 2.19 12.00 7.17
CA TYR A 72 1.05 12.27 6.30
C TYR A 72 -0.05 13.02 7.07
N GLY A 73 -0.87 13.75 6.34
CA GLY A 73 -2.00 14.49 6.86
C GLY A 73 -3.31 14.08 6.18
N ASN A 74 -4.31 14.92 6.26
CA ASN A 74 -5.66 14.67 5.74
C ASN A 74 -5.71 14.46 4.21
N GLU A 75 -4.66 14.83 3.49
CA GLU A 75 -4.48 14.55 2.06
C GLU A 75 -4.39 13.04 1.74
N ALA A 76 -4.02 12.21 2.72
CA ALA A 76 -3.90 10.77 2.54
C ALA A 76 -5.24 10.02 2.56
N GLY A 77 -6.33 10.71 2.87
CA GLY A 77 -7.68 10.15 2.91
C GLY A 77 -8.37 10.25 4.27
N SER A 78 -9.63 9.84 4.32
CA SER A 78 -10.47 9.96 5.52
C SER A 78 -10.56 8.70 6.37
N LYS A 79 -10.00 7.56 5.90
CA LYS A 79 -10.00 6.28 6.61
C LYS A 79 -8.63 5.64 6.58
N THR A 80 -8.27 5.01 7.68
CA THR A 80 -7.05 4.20 7.82
C THR A 80 -7.31 2.76 7.40
N ALA A 81 -6.25 1.98 7.20
CA ALA A 81 -6.35 0.57 6.86
C ALA A 81 -7.01 -0.28 7.94
N SER A 82 -7.05 0.17 9.19
CA SER A 82 -7.83 -0.46 10.27
C SER A 82 -9.33 -0.16 10.21
N GLY A 83 -9.78 0.68 9.26
CA GLY A 83 -11.16 1.11 9.12
C GLY A 83 -11.56 2.31 10.00
N GLN A 84 -10.67 2.81 10.83
CA GLN A 84 -10.91 3.99 11.65
C GLN A 84 -10.94 5.27 10.80
N ARG A 85 -11.68 6.28 11.28
CA ARG A 85 -11.57 7.61 10.69
C ARG A 85 -10.18 8.17 10.94
N PHE A 86 -9.53 8.64 9.90
CA PHE A 86 -8.24 9.30 10.03
C PHE A 86 -8.39 10.72 10.57
N ASN A 87 -7.56 11.06 11.55
CA ASN A 87 -7.39 12.41 12.07
C ASN A 87 -5.89 12.71 12.14
N GLU A 88 -5.44 13.69 11.37
CA GLU A 88 -4.02 14.03 11.29
C GLU A 88 -3.40 14.50 12.63
N ASN A 89 -4.22 14.92 13.59
CA ASN A 89 -3.75 15.39 14.89
C ASN A 89 -3.60 14.28 15.94
N ASP A 90 -4.13 13.08 15.68
CA ASP A 90 -4.02 11.94 16.60
C ASP A 90 -2.59 11.40 16.64
N MET A 91 -2.22 10.76 17.74
CA MET A 91 -0.92 10.11 17.91
C MET A 91 -0.96 8.70 17.29
N THR A 92 -0.90 8.63 15.96
CA THR A 92 -1.00 7.40 15.19
C THR A 92 0.12 7.27 14.16
N ALA A 93 0.29 6.06 13.66
CA ALA A 93 1.28 5.78 12.62
C ALA A 93 0.87 4.61 11.73
N ALA A 94 1.46 4.56 10.54
CA ALA A 94 1.38 3.45 9.60
C ALA A 94 2.66 2.61 9.66
N HIS A 95 2.49 1.28 9.73
CA HIS A 95 3.57 0.31 9.64
C HIS A 95 3.15 -0.87 8.75
N ARG A 96 4.13 -1.48 8.05
CA ARG A 96 3.85 -2.52 7.05
C ARG A 96 3.21 -3.78 7.64
N SER A 97 3.72 -4.25 8.79
CA SER A 97 3.40 -5.58 9.32
C SER A 97 3.01 -5.60 10.80
N LEU A 98 3.30 -4.57 11.60
CA LEU A 98 2.90 -4.55 12.99
C LEU A 98 1.38 -4.64 13.13
N PRO A 99 0.86 -5.41 14.11
CA PRO A 99 -0.58 -5.48 14.38
C PRO A 99 -1.19 -4.10 14.62
N PHE A 100 -2.44 -3.90 14.17
CA PHE A 100 -3.18 -2.70 14.54
C PHE A 100 -3.39 -2.65 16.06
N GLY A 101 -3.31 -1.47 16.63
CA GLY A 101 -3.36 -1.25 18.08
C GLY A 101 -2.01 -1.35 18.78
N THR A 102 -0.95 -1.80 18.10
CA THR A 102 0.40 -1.79 18.66
C THR A 102 0.81 -0.38 19.03
N LYS A 103 1.33 -0.21 20.24
CA LYS A 103 1.89 1.06 20.70
C LYS A 103 3.38 1.09 20.49
N LEU A 104 3.87 2.17 19.90
CA LEU A 104 5.28 2.43 19.67
C LEU A 104 5.71 3.70 20.38
N ARG A 105 6.81 3.65 21.09
CA ARG A 105 7.55 4.84 21.46
C ARG A 105 8.48 5.21 20.31
N VAL A 106 8.22 6.32 19.66
CA VAL A 106 9.02 6.82 18.53
C VAL A 106 9.86 7.98 18.99
N THR A 107 11.16 7.90 18.74
CA THR A 107 12.13 8.94 19.13
C THR A 107 12.83 9.51 17.90
N HIS A 108 12.86 10.84 17.81
CA HIS A 108 13.59 11.60 16.80
C HIS A 108 14.37 12.73 17.46
N ARG A 109 15.69 12.77 17.27
CA ARG A 109 16.57 13.82 17.83
C ARG A 109 16.31 14.10 19.32
N GLY A 110 16.15 13.04 20.11
CA GLY A 110 15.92 13.14 21.57
C GLY A 110 14.49 13.47 22.00
N ARG A 111 13.57 13.71 21.06
CA ARG A 111 12.14 13.87 21.36
C ARG A 111 11.41 12.57 21.12
N SER A 112 10.53 12.18 22.04
CA SER A 112 9.77 10.94 21.94
C SER A 112 8.27 11.19 21.99
N VAL A 113 7.52 10.35 21.28
CA VAL A 113 6.06 10.29 21.32
C VAL A 113 5.60 8.84 21.30
N VAL A 114 4.49 8.54 21.97
CA VAL A 114 3.84 7.24 21.88
C VAL A 114 2.74 7.33 20.82
N VAL A 115 2.81 6.46 19.82
CA VAL A 115 1.84 6.36 18.74
C VAL A 115 1.17 5.00 18.71
N THR A 116 -0.04 4.93 18.17
CA THR A 116 -0.74 3.67 17.93
C THR A 116 -0.72 3.34 16.45
N ILE A 117 -0.37 2.11 16.11
CA ILE A 117 -0.44 1.63 14.72
C ILE A 117 -1.90 1.39 14.36
N ASN A 118 -2.41 2.15 13.40
CA ASN A 118 -3.77 2.00 12.87
C ASN A 118 -3.84 2.02 11.34
N ASP A 119 -2.68 2.12 10.68
CA ASP A 119 -2.63 2.19 9.22
C ASP A 119 -1.51 1.31 8.64
N ARG A 120 -1.54 1.12 7.30
CA ARG A 120 -0.56 0.34 6.54
C ARG A 120 0.32 1.22 5.68
N GLY A 121 1.58 0.87 5.60
CA GLY A 121 2.65 1.59 4.93
C GLY A 121 3.87 1.71 5.84
N PRO A 122 4.89 2.43 5.44
CA PRO A 122 5.11 3.02 4.11
C PRO A 122 5.39 1.96 3.04
N PHE A 123 4.91 2.20 1.81
CA PHE A 123 5.22 1.34 0.66
C PHE A 123 6.40 1.87 -0.17
N ILE A 124 7.05 2.92 0.29
CA ILE A 124 8.25 3.50 -0.30
C ILE A 124 9.49 2.82 0.31
N LYS A 125 10.41 2.39 -0.55
CA LYS A 125 11.66 1.75 -0.11
C LYS A 125 12.47 2.68 0.80
N GLY A 126 13.08 2.11 1.84
CA GLY A 126 13.93 2.86 2.78
C GLY A 126 13.18 3.51 3.94
N ARG A 127 11.85 3.67 3.86
CA ARG A 127 11.05 4.13 5.01
C ARG A 127 10.54 2.94 5.81
N VAL A 128 10.52 3.12 7.14
CA VAL A 128 10.04 2.10 8.08
C VAL A 128 8.73 2.50 8.75
N LEU A 129 8.44 3.78 8.84
CA LEU A 129 7.28 4.30 9.56
C LEU A 129 6.77 5.58 8.89
N ASP A 130 5.45 5.76 8.84
CA ASP A 130 4.82 7.02 8.50
C ASP A 130 3.97 7.50 9.68
N LEU A 131 4.27 8.67 10.21
CA LEU A 131 3.59 9.26 11.37
C LEU A 131 2.39 10.08 10.91
N SER A 132 1.36 10.20 11.75
CA SER A 132 0.41 11.29 11.61
C SER A 132 1.11 12.63 11.76
N LYS A 133 0.54 13.69 11.21
CA LYS A 133 1.10 15.05 11.31
C LYS A 133 1.23 15.53 12.77
N GLY A 134 0.28 15.16 13.65
CA GLY A 134 0.34 15.43 15.08
C GLY A 134 1.54 14.77 15.75
N ALA A 135 1.75 13.48 15.50
CA ALA A 135 2.89 12.74 16.01
C ALA A 135 4.23 13.29 15.48
N ALA A 136 4.27 13.63 14.19
CA ALA A 136 5.45 14.23 13.56
C ALA A 136 5.81 15.60 14.18
N ARG A 137 4.80 16.41 14.50
CA ARG A 137 5.01 17.68 15.22
C ARG A 137 5.60 17.45 16.60
N ALA A 138 5.08 16.46 17.35
CA ALA A 138 5.54 16.15 18.69
C ALA A 138 7.02 15.78 18.73
N VAL A 139 7.52 15.03 17.75
CA VAL A 139 8.94 14.67 17.65
C VAL A 139 9.77 15.66 16.85
N GLY A 140 9.17 16.72 16.30
CA GLY A 140 9.90 17.74 15.52
C GLY A 140 10.31 17.28 14.12
N LEU A 141 9.59 16.32 13.53
CA LEU A 141 9.90 15.80 12.20
C LEU A 141 9.34 16.68 11.07
N THR A 142 8.33 17.51 11.35
CA THR A 142 7.62 18.31 10.35
C THR A 142 8.50 19.30 9.59
N SER A 143 9.55 19.81 10.22
CA SER A 143 10.47 20.77 9.58
C SER A 143 11.35 20.15 8.50
N SER A 144 11.65 18.86 8.61
CA SER A 144 12.51 18.14 7.67
C SER A 144 11.76 17.26 6.67
N GLY A 145 10.45 17.03 6.89
CA GLY A 145 9.62 16.13 6.07
C GLY A 145 9.89 14.66 6.31
N ILE A 146 11.16 14.28 6.39
CA ILE A 146 11.63 12.92 6.69
C ILE A 146 12.77 12.98 7.71
N GLY A 147 13.00 11.90 8.42
CA GLY A 147 14.14 11.83 9.35
C GLY A 147 14.33 10.44 9.95
N HIS A 148 15.50 10.21 10.50
CA HIS A 148 15.82 9.00 11.23
C HIS A 148 15.06 8.97 12.56
N VAL A 149 14.40 7.85 12.81
CA VAL A 149 13.72 7.57 14.08
C VAL A 149 14.19 6.23 14.64
N THR A 150 14.07 6.11 15.96
CA THR A 150 14.08 4.81 16.64
C THR A 150 12.66 4.55 17.14
N ALA A 151 12.19 3.32 17.03
CA ALA A 151 10.86 2.90 17.47
C ALA A 151 10.99 1.67 18.37
N GLU A 152 10.29 1.72 19.49
CA GLU A 152 10.26 0.70 20.51
C GLU A 152 8.82 0.23 20.70
N VAL A 153 8.58 -1.08 20.60
CA VAL A 153 7.27 -1.69 20.89
C VAL A 153 7.05 -1.72 22.39
N MET A 154 5.90 -1.21 22.83
CA MET A 154 5.52 -1.10 24.25
C MET A 154 4.59 -2.22 24.69
#